data_3a6a8b3c79beb7fb8a5671be3aa8eef5
#
_entry.id   3a6a8b3c79beb7fb8a5671be3aa8eef5
#
_cell.length_a   1.000
_cell.length_b   1.000
_cell.length_c   1.000
_cell.angle_alpha   90.00
_cell.angle_beta   90.00
_cell.angle_gamma   90.00
#
_symmetry.space_group_name_H-M   'P 1'
#
loop_
_entity.id
_entity.type
_entity.pdbx_description
1 polymer ?
#
loop_
_entity_poly.entity_id
_entity_poly.type
_entity_poly.pdbx_seq_one_letter_code
_entity_poly.pdbx_strand_id
1 'polypeptide(L)'
;MYKLRDWIDVEKINWDRLSRNPNAIDLLRENPEKINWDRLSFNPNAMDLLRANPEKIHWMMLSMNPNAMDLLQANPDKIDWESLSSNPNAMDLLQANPEKIDWDWLSSNPNAMD
;
A
#
# COMPACT_ATOMS: atom_id res chain seq x y z
N MET A 1 21.54 -2.14 -1.07
CA MET A 1 20.67 -1.24 -1.84
C MET A 1 20.28 -1.90 -3.16
N TYR A 2 18.98 -1.91 -3.45
CA TYR A 2 18.49 -2.50 -4.70
C TYR A 2 18.59 -1.50 -5.84
N LYS A 3 19.08 -1.96 -6.95
CA LYS A 3 19.13 -1.21 -8.20
C LYS A 3 18.83 -2.15 -9.37
N LEU A 4 18.50 -1.58 -10.52
CA LEU A 4 18.33 -2.40 -11.72
C LEU A 4 19.63 -3.10 -12.08
N ARG A 5 19.51 -4.34 -12.50
CA ARG A 5 20.68 -5.06 -13.04
C ARG A 5 21.13 -4.41 -14.35
N ASP A 6 22.42 -4.45 -14.62
CA ASP A 6 23.02 -3.72 -15.73
C ASP A 6 22.45 -4.09 -17.09
N TRP A 7 21.97 -5.34 -17.25
CA TRP A 7 21.44 -5.81 -18.52
C TRP A 7 20.01 -5.35 -18.80
N ILE A 8 19.33 -4.73 -17.82
CA ILE A 8 17.95 -4.30 -17.96
C ILE A 8 17.89 -2.93 -18.63
N ASP A 9 17.07 -2.85 -19.71
CA ASP A 9 16.83 -1.61 -20.42
C ASP A 9 15.75 -0.81 -19.69
N VAL A 10 16.15 0.31 -19.09
CA VAL A 10 15.26 1.15 -18.29
C VAL A 10 14.11 1.71 -19.11
N GLU A 11 14.29 1.87 -20.42
CA GLU A 11 13.24 2.42 -21.29
C GLU A 11 12.15 1.39 -21.60
N LYS A 12 12.42 0.12 -21.34
CA LYS A 12 11.45 -0.96 -21.57
C LYS A 12 10.68 -1.35 -20.31
N ILE A 13 11.03 -0.77 -19.18
CA ILE A 13 10.41 -1.12 -17.90
C ILE A 13 8.99 -0.56 -17.83
N ASN A 14 8.10 -1.36 -17.26
CA ASN A 14 6.74 -0.92 -16.93
C ASN A 14 6.76 -0.25 -15.56
N TRP A 15 6.68 1.07 -15.53
CA TRP A 15 6.77 1.86 -14.30
C TRP A 15 5.55 1.66 -13.39
N ASP A 16 4.40 1.34 -13.95
CA ASP A 16 3.22 1.01 -13.14
C ASP A 16 3.46 -0.22 -12.29
N ARG A 17 4.00 -1.27 -12.91
CA ARG A 17 4.32 -2.51 -12.20
C ARG A 17 5.50 -2.31 -11.25
N LEU A 18 6.48 -1.51 -11.66
CA LEU A 18 7.63 -1.19 -10.82
C LEU A 18 7.19 -0.48 -9.54
N SER A 19 6.16 0.36 -9.63
CA SER A 19 5.64 1.07 -8.46
C SER A 19 5.11 0.13 -7.38
N ARG A 20 4.75 -1.11 -7.72
CA ARG A 20 4.32 -2.14 -6.77
C ARG A 20 5.48 -2.99 -6.26
N ASN A 21 6.66 -2.86 -6.85
CA ASN A 21 7.80 -3.70 -6.49
C ASN A 21 8.45 -3.17 -5.20
N PRO A 22 8.44 -3.96 -4.12
CA PRO A 22 8.99 -3.48 -2.84
C PRO A 22 10.49 -3.19 -2.88
N ASN A 23 11.21 -3.75 -3.86
CA ASN A 23 12.65 -3.52 -4.00
C ASN A 23 12.99 -2.32 -4.89
N ALA A 24 11.99 -1.62 -5.42
CA ALA A 24 12.20 -0.54 -6.40
C ALA A 24 12.15 0.87 -5.79
N ILE A 25 12.07 0.98 -4.48
CA ILE A 25 11.81 2.29 -3.83
C ILE A 25 12.89 3.32 -4.16
N ASP A 26 14.17 2.92 -4.12
CA ASP A 26 15.26 3.86 -4.43
C ASP A 26 15.18 4.38 -5.86
N LEU A 27 14.91 3.47 -6.80
CA LEU A 27 14.76 3.86 -8.20
C LEU A 27 13.55 4.76 -8.42
N LEU A 28 12.44 4.46 -7.76
CA LEU A 28 11.22 5.29 -7.85
C LEU A 28 11.45 6.68 -7.26
N ARG A 29 12.17 6.75 -6.13
CA ARG A 29 12.49 8.03 -5.50
C ARG A 29 13.32 8.92 -6.43
N GLU A 30 14.18 8.33 -7.25
CA GLU A 30 14.98 9.05 -8.22
C GLU A 30 14.19 9.50 -9.45
N ASN A 31 13.01 8.91 -9.67
CA ASN A 31 12.17 9.19 -10.84
C ASN A 31 10.71 9.44 -10.43
N PRO A 32 10.48 10.47 -9.61
CA PRO A 32 9.14 10.67 -9.05
C PRO A 32 8.06 10.92 -10.09
N GLU A 33 8.42 11.47 -11.24
CA GLU A 33 7.47 11.73 -12.34
C GLU A 33 6.98 10.46 -13.01
N LYS A 34 7.65 9.33 -12.77
CA LYS A 34 7.27 8.04 -13.35
C LYS A 34 6.48 7.15 -12.40
N ILE A 35 6.33 7.57 -11.15
CA ILE A 35 5.61 6.79 -10.14
C ILE A 35 4.13 6.72 -10.46
N ASN A 36 3.56 5.51 -10.43
CA ASN A 36 2.12 5.32 -10.36
C ASN A 36 1.74 5.31 -8.87
N TRP A 37 1.18 6.41 -8.40
CA TRP A 37 0.90 6.60 -6.97
C TRP A 37 -0.20 5.69 -6.45
N ASP A 38 -1.15 5.30 -7.29
CA ASP A 38 -2.17 4.34 -6.89
C ASP A 38 -1.54 3.00 -6.53
N ARG A 39 -0.65 2.52 -7.38
CA ARG A 39 0.05 1.26 -7.14
C ARG A 39 1.09 1.37 -6.03
N LEU A 40 1.74 2.52 -5.92
CA LEU A 40 2.70 2.77 -4.85
C LEU A 40 2.00 2.71 -3.48
N SER A 41 0.76 3.16 -3.41
CA SER A 41 0.01 3.15 -2.17
C SER A 41 -0.17 1.74 -1.60
N PHE A 42 -0.08 0.72 -2.43
CA PHE A 42 -0.12 -0.69 -2.02
C PHE A 42 1.27 -1.26 -1.72
N ASN A 43 2.33 -0.53 -2.02
CA ASN A 43 3.70 -1.02 -1.86
C ASN A 43 4.12 -0.96 -0.39
N PRO A 44 4.41 -2.10 0.25
CA PRO A 44 4.69 -2.11 1.70
C PRO A 44 5.97 -1.38 2.10
N ASN A 45 6.89 -1.16 1.17
CA ASN A 45 8.15 -0.46 1.44
C ASN A 45 8.09 1.03 1.08
N ALA A 46 6.93 1.55 0.69
CA ALA A 46 6.80 2.92 0.19
C ALA A 46 6.32 3.93 1.25
N MET A 47 6.27 3.55 2.52
CA MET A 47 5.61 4.39 3.52
C MET A 47 6.26 5.76 3.66
N ASP A 48 7.59 5.85 3.59
CA ASP A 48 8.27 7.15 3.69
C ASP A 48 7.89 8.07 2.52
N LEU A 49 7.87 7.52 1.29
CA LEU A 49 7.47 8.26 0.10
C LEU A 49 6.01 8.72 0.20
N LEU A 50 5.15 7.85 0.68
CA LEU A 50 3.72 8.17 0.82
C LEU A 50 3.48 9.24 1.87
N ARG A 51 4.17 9.15 3.02
CA ARG A 51 4.05 10.17 4.06
C ARG A 51 4.56 11.53 3.60
N ALA A 52 5.54 11.55 2.72
CA ALA A 52 6.08 12.80 2.17
C ALA A 52 5.17 13.42 1.11
N ASN A 53 4.21 12.65 0.57
CA ASN A 53 3.31 13.10 -0.51
C ASN A 53 1.87 12.68 -0.20
N PRO A 54 1.29 13.15 0.91
CA PRO A 54 -0.04 12.67 1.32
C PRO A 54 -1.14 12.97 0.31
N GLU A 55 -0.99 14.04 -0.47
CA GLU A 55 -1.98 14.41 -1.49
C GLU A 55 -2.01 13.43 -2.68
N LYS A 56 -1.01 12.57 -2.78
CA LYS A 56 -0.93 11.58 -3.87
C LYS A 56 -1.37 10.18 -3.45
N ILE A 57 -1.69 9.98 -2.19
CA ILE A 57 -2.09 8.68 -1.67
C ILE A 57 -3.44 8.26 -2.25
N HIS A 58 -3.51 7.04 -2.74
CA HIS A 58 -4.77 6.37 -3.09
C HIS A 58 -5.23 5.57 -1.88
N TRP A 59 -6.21 6.11 -1.16
CA TRP A 59 -6.57 5.58 0.16
C TRP A 59 -7.19 4.18 0.13
N MET A 60 -7.89 3.82 -0.95
CA MET A 60 -8.38 2.45 -1.10
C MET A 60 -7.20 1.46 -1.14
N MET A 61 -6.19 1.73 -1.96
CA MET A 61 -5.01 0.89 -2.06
C MET A 61 -4.21 0.89 -0.76
N LEU A 62 -4.10 2.04 -0.12
CA LEU A 62 -3.40 2.15 1.16
C LEU A 62 -4.08 1.31 2.24
N SER A 63 -5.40 1.24 2.21
CA SER A 63 -6.16 0.45 3.19
C SER A 63 -5.83 -1.04 3.11
N MET A 64 -5.32 -1.52 1.98
CA MET A 64 -4.85 -2.89 1.81
C MET A 64 -3.37 -3.07 2.17
N ASN A 65 -2.64 -1.98 2.41
CA ASN A 65 -1.20 -2.03 2.63
C ASN A 65 -0.91 -2.46 4.08
N PRO A 66 -0.21 -3.59 4.28
CA PRO A 66 0.00 -4.11 5.64
C PRO A 66 0.88 -3.21 6.52
N ASN A 67 1.68 -2.33 5.91
CA ASN A 67 2.56 -1.42 6.66
C ASN A 67 1.96 -0.03 6.88
N ALA A 68 0.68 0.16 6.54
CA ALA A 68 0.06 1.48 6.56
C ALA A 68 -0.81 1.75 7.80
N MET A 69 -0.80 0.87 8.81
CA MET A 69 -1.76 0.97 9.91
C MET A 69 -1.63 2.31 10.65
N ASP A 70 -0.42 2.78 10.92
CA ASP A 70 -0.25 4.07 11.61
C ASP A 70 -0.85 5.23 10.84
N LEU A 71 -0.62 5.24 9.52
CA LEU A 71 -1.14 6.31 8.66
C LEU A 71 -2.66 6.23 8.53
N LEU A 72 -3.20 5.04 8.45
CA LEU A 72 -4.64 4.82 8.39
C LEU A 72 -5.33 5.23 9.70
N GLN A 73 -4.75 4.86 10.84
CA GLN A 73 -5.30 5.24 12.14
C GLN A 73 -5.27 6.74 12.37
N ALA A 74 -4.29 7.44 11.77
CA ALA A 74 -4.20 8.88 11.85
C ALA A 74 -5.22 9.59 10.94
N ASN A 75 -5.84 8.86 10.00
CA ASN A 75 -6.79 9.41 9.02
C ASN A 75 -8.01 8.51 8.90
N PRO A 76 -8.77 8.31 9.99
CA PRO A 76 -9.86 7.33 9.99
C PRO A 76 -10.96 7.62 8.99
N ASP A 77 -11.19 8.88 8.66
CA ASP A 77 -12.19 9.30 7.69
C ASP A 77 -11.81 8.95 6.24
N LYS A 78 -10.54 8.57 6.00
CA LYS A 78 -10.06 8.21 4.67
C LYS A 78 -9.93 6.70 4.48
N ILE A 79 -10.15 5.91 5.51
CA ILE A 79 -10.07 4.46 5.43
C ILE A 79 -11.16 3.91 4.52
N ASP A 80 -10.78 3.06 3.59
CA ASP A 80 -11.71 2.22 2.84
C ASP A 80 -11.88 0.92 3.63
N TRP A 81 -12.99 0.79 4.34
CA TRP A 81 -13.20 -0.32 5.27
C TRP A 81 -13.38 -1.66 4.57
N GLU A 82 -13.89 -1.66 3.34
CA GLU A 82 -13.95 -2.87 2.52
C GLU A 82 -12.56 -3.41 2.28
N SER A 83 -11.67 -2.56 1.79
CA SER A 83 -10.27 -2.93 1.53
C SER A 83 -9.53 -3.26 2.83
N LEU A 84 -9.78 -2.52 3.90
CA LEU A 84 -9.15 -2.76 5.20
C LEU A 84 -9.51 -4.13 5.75
N SER A 85 -10.72 -4.60 5.47
CA SER A 85 -11.16 -5.90 5.96
C SER A 85 -10.29 -7.05 5.45
N SER A 86 -9.58 -6.86 4.32
CA SER A 86 -8.64 -7.84 3.79
C SER A 86 -7.20 -7.64 4.28
N ASN A 87 -6.93 -6.57 5.04
CA ASN A 87 -5.58 -6.23 5.47
C ASN A 87 -5.15 -7.10 6.66
N PRO A 88 -4.08 -7.88 6.52
CA PRO A 88 -3.69 -8.83 7.58
C PRO A 88 -3.29 -8.16 8.90
N ASN A 89 -2.91 -6.89 8.87
CA ASN A 89 -2.49 -6.16 10.06
C ASN A 89 -3.60 -5.30 10.67
N ALA A 90 -4.84 -5.43 10.19
CA ALA A 90 -5.95 -4.57 10.59
C ALA A 90 -6.88 -5.20 11.62
N MET A 91 -6.56 -6.38 12.17
CA MET A 91 -7.52 -7.11 12.99
C MET A 91 -7.97 -6.31 14.22
N ASP A 92 -7.05 -5.63 14.90
CA ASP A 92 -7.40 -4.84 16.08
C ASP A 92 -8.34 -3.69 15.74
N LEU A 93 -8.06 -3.00 14.63
CA LEU A 93 -8.88 -1.87 14.18
C LEU A 93 -10.26 -2.35 13.72
N LEU A 94 -10.32 -3.48 13.05
CA LEU A 94 -11.59 -4.09 12.63
C LEU A 94 -12.41 -4.52 13.82
N GLN A 95 -11.79 -5.15 14.80
CA GLN A 95 -12.47 -5.59 16.01
C GLN A 95 -13.07 -4.41 16.79
N ALA A 96 -12.39 -3.27 16.75
CA ALA A 96 -12.87 -2.04 17.41
C ALA A 96 -14.01 -1.36 16.65
N ASN A 97 -14.25 -1.73 15.39
CA ASN A 97 -15.28 -1.11 14.54
C ASN A 97 -16.08 -2.18 13.81
N PRO A 98 -16.78 -3.06 14.54
CA PRO A 98 -17.44 -4.21 13.91
C PRO A 98 -18.51 -3.84 12.90
N GLU A 99 -19.14 -2.67 13.05
CA GLU A 99 -20.18 -2.20 12.12
C GLU A 99 -19.61 -1.80 10.76
N LYS A 100 -18.28 -1.65 10.66
CA LYS A 100 -17.62 -1.25 9.42
C LYS A 100 -16.97 -2.41 8.67
N ILE A 101 -16.97 -3.60 9.24
CA ILE A 101 -16.36 -4.78 8.64
C ILE A 101 -17.14 -5.21 7.39
N ASP A 102 -16.40 -5.43 6.29
CA ASP A 102 -16.91 -6.14 5.14
C ASP A 102 -16.58 -7.61 5.32
N TRP A 103 -17.62 -8.42 5.60
CA TRP A 103 -17.44 -9.82 5.97
C TRP A 103 -16.95 -10.68 4.81
N ASP A 104 -17.30 -10.33 3.57
CA ASP A 104 -16.78 -11.03 2.40
C ASP A 104 -15.27 -10.86 2.28
N TRP A 105 -14.79 -9.63 2.40
CA TRP A 105 -13.35 -9.33 2.35
C TRP A 105 -12.62 -9.88 3.56
N LEU A 106 -13.22 -9.83 4.73
CA LEU A 106 -12.64 -10.42 5.94
C LEU A 106 -12.40 -11.91 5.77
N SER A 107 -13.28 -12.59 5.03
CA SER A 107 -13.16 -14.03 4.80
C SER A 107 -11.89 -14.42 4.07
N SER A 108 -11.28 -13.48 3.32
CA SER A 108 -9.99 -13.69 2.64
C SER A 108 -8.79 -13.23 3.46
N ASN A 109 -9.03 -12.63 4.62
CA ASN A 109 -7.96 -12.13 5.48
C ASN A 109 -7.27 -13.28 6.19
N PRO A 110 -5.94 -13.49 5.97
CA PRO A 110 -5.24 -14.63 6.55
C PRO A 110 -5.22 -14.61 8.08
N ASN A 111 -5.34 -13.45 8.71
CA ASN A 111 -5.32 -13.31 10.16
C ASN A 111 -6.72 -13.37 10.78
N ALA A 112 -7.75 -13.66 9.99
CA ALA A 112 -9.10 -13.92 10.53
C ALA A 112 -9.19 -15.27 11.24
N MET A 113 -8.20 -16.15 11.04
CA MET A 113 -8.14 -17.47 11.64
C MET A 113 -7.05 -17.54 12.69
N ASP A 114 -7.31 -18.28 13.76
CA ASP A 114 -6.30 -18.56 14.78
C ASP A 114 -5.35 -19.65 14.35
#